data_3cc522481df06fa30a23b2c4b172673a
#
_entry.id   3cc522481df06fa30a23b2c4b172673a
#
_cell.length_a   1.000
_cell.length_b   1.000
_cell.length_c   1.000
_cell.angle_alpha   90.00
_cell.angle_beta   90.00
_cell.angle_gamma   90.00
#
_symmetry.space_group_name_H-M   'P 1'
#
loop_
_entity.id
_entity.type
_entity.pdbx_description
1 polymer ?
#
loop_
_entity_poly.entity_id
_entity_poly.type
_entity_poly.pdbx_seq_one_letter_code
_entity_poly.pdbx_strand_id
1 'polypeptide(L)'
;MKRISKIILTLVLALLINAYSFAADKITVAAAANLRYVLEELKQQYVKSHKDTQIDIVFGASGTLTQQIVNGANFDLFLAANTKFPEEVISKGFGHGKSVVYCYGKVALWSMNINVKKGIKATLENPKVSRIAIANPKLAPYGKNAVETLQKLGLYSGIESKIVWGENINQTAQFVSTGNAQVGFVALSTILAPEMKGKQGKYYVLKNEECQPIAQAGLVIKGKNTAAADKFFKYITSSKATAIWKKHGYEVK
;
A
#
# COMPACT_ATOMS: atom_id res chain seq x y z
N MET A 1 -53.75 -30.12 -26.76
CA MET A 1 -53.02 -28.89 -27.07
C MET A 1 -52.89 -27.92 -25.88
N LYS A 2 -53.94 -27.53 -25.15
CA LYS A 2 -53.84 -26.57 -24.02
C LYS A 2 -52.94 -27.00 -22.83
N ARG A 3 -52.78 -28.31 -22.54
CA ARG A 3 -51.89 -28.81 -21.46
C ARG A 3 -50.41 -28.77 -21.83
N ILE A 4 -50.07 -29.05 -23.08
CA ILE A 4 -48.69 -29.01 -23.59
C ILE A 4 -48.17 -27.57 -23.62
N SER A 5 -49.04 -26.62 -24.03
CA SER A 5 -48.69 -25.18 -24.03
C SER A 5 -48.38 -24.63 -22.64
N LYS A 6 -49.11 -25.09 -21.58
CA LYS A 6 -48.83 -24.69 -20.19
C LYS A 6 -47.50 -25.24 -19.66
N ILE A 7 -47.17 -26.50 -20.00
CA ILE A 7 -45.91 -27.13 -19.58
C ILE A 7 -44.71 -26.44 -20.24
N ILE A 8 -44.81 -26.10 -21.54
CA ILE A 8 -43.75 -25.37 -22.24
C ILE A 8 -43.57 -23.97 -21.65
N LEU A 9 -44.67 -23.27 -21.32
CA LEU A 9 -44.59 -21.93 -20.72
C LEU A 9 -43.96 -21.97 -19.32
N THR A 10 -44.24 -23.01 -18.52
CA THR A 10 -43.64 -23.20 -17.19
C THR A 10 -42.15 -23.54 -17.28
N LEU A 11 -41.74 -24.35 -18.26
CA LEU A 11 -40.31 -24.64 -18.50
C LEU A 11 -39.51 -23.41 -18.98
N VAL A 12 -40.09 -22.59 -19.85
CA VAL A 12 -39.47 -21.34 -20.32
C VAL A 12 -39.33 -20.33 -19.17
N LEU A 13 -40.33 -20.21 -18.29
CA LEU A 13 -40.28 -19.35 -17.12
C LEU A 13 -39.25 -19.84 -16.09
N ALA A 14 -39.08 -21.15 -15.90
CA ALA A 14 -38.06 -21.74 -15.03
C ALA A 14 -36.63 -21.56 -15.57
N LEU A 15 -36.44 -21.53 -16.90
CA LEU A 15 -35.17 -21.24 -17.55
C LEU A 15 -34.80 -19.76 -17.45
N LEU A 16 -35.75 -18.82 -17.40
CA LEU A 16 -35.52 -17.41 -17.24
C LEU A 16 -35.09 -17.01 -15.80
N ILE A 17 -35.45 -17.82 -14.80
CA ILE A 17 -35.09 -17.56 -13.40
C ILE A 17 -33.60 -17.90 -13.11
N ASN A 18 -32.96 -18.76 -13.91
CA ASN A 18 -31.58 -19.14 -13.73
C ASN A 18 -30.54 -18.16 -14.40
N ALA A 19 -30.99 -17.11 -15.07
CA ALA A 19 -30.13 -16.17 -15.77
C ALA A 19 -29.78 -14.92 -14.97
N TYR A 20 -29.99 -14.91 -13.64
CA TYR A 20 -29.29 -13.92 -12.81
C TYR A 20 -27.83 -14.36 -12.71
N SER A 21 -27.08 -14.10 -13.75
CA SER A 21 -25.63 -14.01 -13.67
C SER A 21 -25.33 -12.92 -12.63
N PHE A 22 -24.97 -13.31 -11.42
CA PHE A 22 -24.36 -12.39 -10.48
C PHE A 22 -23.09 -11.89 -11.16
N ALA A 23 -23.14 -10.71 -11.75
CA ALA A 23 -21.95 -10.06 -12.22
C ALA A 23 -21.01 -9.96 -11.02
N ALA A 24 -19.83 -10.55 -11.13
CA ALA A 24 -18.84 -10.52 -10.08
C ALA A 24 -18.58 -9.06 -9.69
N ASP A 25 -18.66 -8.75 -8.40
CA ASP A 25 -18.29 -7.43 -7.88
C ASP A 25 -16.82 -7.18 -8.24
N LYS A 26 -16.56 -6.30 -9.20
CA LYS A 26 -15.17 -5.93 -9.56
C LYS A 26 -14.82 -4.59 -8.94
N ILE A 27 -13.75 -4.56 -8.11
CA ILE A 27 -13.24 -3.33 -7.53
C ILE A 27 -11.78 -3.11 -7.92
N THR A 28 -11.43 -1.84 -8.14
CA THR A 28 -10.06 -1.41 -8.42
C THR A 28 -9.55 -0.57 -7.24
N VAL A 29 -8.46 -1.03 -6.63
CA VAL A 29 -7.86 -0.42 -5.45
C VAL A 29 -6.61 0.36 -5.85
N ALA A 30 -6.58 1.67 -5.59
CA ALA A 30 -5.36 2.46 -5.61
C ALA A 30 -4.63 2.30 -4.27
N ALA A 31 -3.46 1.73 -4.24
CA ALA A 31 -2.75 1.42 -2.99
C ALA A 31 -1.31 1.94 -2.98
N ALA A 32 -0.92 2.53 -1.86
CA ALA A 32 0.47 2.93 -1.65
C ALA A 32 1.41 1.74 -1.79
N ALA A 33 2.54 1.96 -2.45
CA ALA A 33 3.47 0.90 -2.87
C ALA A 33 3.99 0.01 -1.72
N ASN A 34 4.13 0.58 -0.51
CA ASN A 34 4.54 -0.19 0.68
C ASN A 34 3.54 -1.31 1.07
N LEU A 35 2.31 -1.22 0.60
CA LEU A 35 1.24 -2.18 0.92
C LEU A 35 1.24 -3.42 0.03
N ARG A 36 2.10 -3.49 -0.99
CA ARG A 36 2.08 -4.54 -2.01
C ARG A 36 1.91 -5.94 -1.41
N TYR A 37 2.80 -6.35 -0.55
CA TYR A 37 2.82 -7.72 -0.04
C TYR A 37 1.67 -8.03 0.93
N VAL A 38 1.36 -7.10 1.82
CA VAL A 38 0.28 -7.27 2.80
C VAL A 38 -1.09 -7.27 2.12
N LEU A 39 -1.32 -6.41 1.13
CA LEU A 39 -2.61 -6.37 0.43
C LEU A 39 -2.84 -7.58 -0.47
N GLU A 40 -1.80 -8.14 -1.09
CA GLU A 40 -1.94 -9.38 -1.84
C GLU A 40 -2.36 -10.54 -0.91
N GLU A 41 -1.78 -10.64 0.29
CA GLU A 41 -2.19 -11.67 1.27
C GLU A 41 -3.61 -11.41 1.79
N LEU A 42 -3.97 -10.15 2.13
CA LEU A 42 -5.32 -9.77 2.56
C LEU A 42 -6.37 -10.04 1.48
N LYS A 43 -6.07 -9.69 0.22
CA LYS A 43 -6.90 -10.00 -0.94
C LYS A 43 -7.14 -11.50 -1.07
N GLN A 44 -6.06 -12.30 -1.04
CA GLN A 44 -6.17 -13.76 -1.13
C GLN A 44 -7.06 -14.35 -0.03
N GLN A 45 -6.96 -13.85 1.20
CA GLN A 45 -7.82 -14.30 2.29
C GLN A 45 -9.28 -13.87 2.11
N TYR A 46 -9.50 -12.63 1.66
CA TYR A 46 -10.84 -12.09 1.44
C TYR A 46 -11.62 -12.89 0.37
N VAL A 47 -11.00 -13.12 -0.80
CA VAL A 47 -11.66 -13.79 -1.92
C VAL A 47 -11.97 -15.26 -1.66
N LYS A 48 -11.33 -15.92 -0.68
CA LYS A 48 -11.71 -17.31 -0.27
C LYS A 48 -13.15 -17.39 0.21
N SER A 49 -13.64 -16.37 0.90
CA SER A 49 -15.02 -16.28 1.41
C SER A 49 -15.95 -15.39 0.56
N HIS A 50 -15.40 -14.70 -0.45
CA HIS A 50 -16.12 -13.78 -1.34
C HIS A 50 -15.74 -14.11 -2.78
N LYS A 51 -16.10 -15.32 -3.23
CA LYS A 51 -15.68 -15.88 -4.53
C LYS A 51 -16.18 -15.08 -5.73
N ASP A 52 -17.26 -14.33 -5.55
CA ASP A 52 -17.86 -13.48 -6.58
C ASP A 52 -17.25 -12.06 -6.61
N THR A 53 -16.15 -11.82 -5.86
CA THR A 53 -15.48 -10.53 -5.85
C THR A 53 -14.12 -10.61 -6.54
N GLN A 54 -13.93 -9.81 -7.59
CA GLN A 54 -12.64 -9.59 -8.22
C GLN A 54 -12.01 -8.29 -7.68
N ILE A 55 -10.76 -8.35 -7.25
CA ILE A 55 -10.02 -7.19 -6.73
C ILE A 55 -8.76 -6.98 -7.56
N ASP A 56 -8.70 -5.85 -8.27
CA ASP A 56 -7.51 -5.41 -8.98
C ASP A 56 -6.81 -4.32 -8.15
N ILE A 57 -5.49 -4.41 -7.98
CA ILE A 57 -4.74 -3.46 -7.14
C ILE A 57 -3.67 -2.76 -7.99
N VAL A 58 -3.72 -1.44 -8.02
CA VAL A 58 -2.72 -0.58 -8.66
C VAL A 58 -1.84 0.02 -7.57
N PHE A 59 -0.54 -0.31 -7.60
CA PHE A 59 0.42 0.17 -6.63
C PHE A 59 1.21 1.37 -7.16
N GLY A 60 1.31 2.43 -6.34
CA GLY A 60 2.04 3.65 -6.70
C GLY A 60 2.43 4.50 -5.49
N ALA A 61 3.05 5.65 -5.72
CA ALA A 61 3.21 6.65 -4.68
C ALA A 61 1.86 7.25 -4.32
N SER A 62 1.60 7.50 -3.03
CA SER A 62 0.31 8.04 -2.57
C SER A 62 -0.07 9.35 -3.27
N GLY A 63 0.89 10.26 -3.49
CA GLY A 63 0.64 11.51 -4.19
C GLY A 63 0.30 11.32 -5.67
N THR A 64 0.99 10.40 -6.36
CA THR A 64 0.68 10.07 -7.76
C THR A 64 -0.73 9.49 -7.90
N LEU A 65 -1.11 8.56 -7.00
CA LEU A 65 -2.44 7.97 -6.99
C LEU A 65 -3.52 9.02 -6.66
N THR A 66 -3.24 9.94 -5.75
CA THR A 66 -4.13 11.08 -5.46
C THR A 66 -4.39 11.91 -6.71
N GLN A 67 -3.33 12.28 -7.45
CA GLN A 67 -3.48 13.03 -8.69
C GLN A 67 -4.29 12.26 -9.74
N GLN A 68 -4.08 10.95 -9.87
CA GLN A 68 -4.88 10.12 -10.78
C GLN A 68 -6.37 10.14 -10.39
N ILE A 69 -6.68 9.99 -9.09
CA ILE A 69 -8.06 10.00 -8.59
C ILE A 69 -8.73 11.36 -8.87
N VAL A 70 -8.08 12.48 -8.54
CA VAL A 70 -8.66 13.81 -8.74
C VAL A 70 -8.75 14.20 -10.22
N ASN A 71 -7.99 13.54 -11.10
CA ASN A 71 -8.09 13.65 -12.54
C ASN A 71 -9.09 12.64 -13.16
N GLY A 72 -9.89 11.95 -12.34
CA GLY A 72 -10.98 11.10 -12.80
C GLY A 72 -10.59 9.65 -13.12
N ALA A 73 -9.43 9.17 -12.69
CA ALA A 73 -9.10 7.75 -12.83
C ALA A 73 -10.09 6.89 -12.03
N ASN A 74 -10.51 5.79 -12.63
CA ASN A 74 -11.56 4.93 -12.11
C ASN A 74 -11.00 3.97 -11.04
N PHE A 75 -11.04 4.43 -9.78
CA PHE A 75 -10.72 3.63 -8.59
C PHE A 75 -11.93 3.59 -7.66
N ASP A 76 -12.07 2.49 -6.92
CA ASP A 76 -13.16 2.27 -5.97
C ASP A 76 -12.71 2.43 -4.50
N LEU A 77 -11.43 2.16 -4.22
CA LEU A 77 -10.82 2.28 -2.89
C LEU A 77 -9.45 2.91 -3.01
N PHE A 78 -9.13 3.84 -2.11
CA PHE A 78 -7.80 4.44 -1.99
C PHE A 78 -7.17 4.13 -0.63
N LEU A 79 -5.97 3.56 -0.63
CA LEU A 79 -5.18 3.23 0.55
C LEU A 79 -3.84 3.95 0.48
N ALA A 80 -3.73 5.08 1.17
CA ALA A 80 -2.54 5.92 1.19
C ALA A 80 -1.60 5.58 2.35
N ALA A 81 -0.33 5.92 2.20
CA ALA A 81 0.69 5.76 3.25
C ALA A 81 0.74 6.95 4.24
N ASN A 82 -0.27 7.81 4.27
CA ASN A 82 -0.49 8.84 5.29
C ASN A 82 -1.96 9.23 5.34
N THR A 83 -2.31 10.20 6.22
CA THR A 83 -3.67 10.73 6.36
C THR A 83 -3.94 11.87 5.40
N LYS A 84 -2.92 12.65 4.99
CA LYS A 84 -3.06 13.86 4.18
C LYS A 84 -3.69 13.60 2.81
N PHE A 85 -3.23 12.57 2.10
CA PHE A 85 -3.69 12.30 0.74
C PHE A 85 -5.16 11.85 0.66
N PRO A 86 -5.68 10.96 1.56
CA PRO A 86 -7.11 10.70 1.63
C PRO A 86 -7.95 11.94 1.94
N GLU A 87 -7.50 12.82 2.81
CA GLU A 87 -8.18 14.09 3.12
C GLU A 87 -8.22 15.02 1.91
N GLU A 88 -7.14 15.07 1.11
CA GLU A 88 -7.10 15.81 -0.16
C GLU A 88 -8.14 15.26 -1.15
N VAL A 89 -8.26 13.95 -1.31
CA VAL A 89 -9.28 13.32 -2.17
C VAL A 89 -10.69 13.67 -1.72
N ILE A 90 -10.95 13.68 -0.39
CA ILE A 90 -12.23 14.09 0.18
C ILE A 90 -12.51 15.56 -0.14
N SER A 91 -11.54 16.46 0.10
CA SER A 91 -11.71 17.90 -0.12
C SER A 91 -11.98 18.25 -1.59
N LYS A 92 -11.50 17.42 -2.53
CA LYS A 92 -11.78 17.53 -3.97
C LYS A 92 -13.12 16.90 -4.38
N GLY A 93 -13.89 16.33 -3.44
CA GLY A 93 -15.22 15.79 -3.69
C GLY A 93 -15.28 14.34 -4.17
N PHE A 94 -14.15 13.63 -4.25
CA PHE A 94 -14.09 12.25 -4.76
C PHE A 94 -14.29 11.18 -3.67
N GLY A 95 -14.18 11.53 -2.39
CA GLY A 95 -14.34 10.56 -1.29
C GLY A 95 -15.80 10.23 -0.99
N HIS A 96 -16.06 8.96 -0.61
CA HIS A 96 -17.31 8.50 -0.02
C HIS A 96 -17.10 8.31 1.49
N GLY A 97 -17.70 9.17 2.31
CA GLY A 97 -17.54 9.17 3.76
C GLY A 97 -16.22 9.77 4.25
N LYS A 98 -15.71 9.27 5.39
CA LYS A 98 -14.50 9.75 6.05
C LYS A 98 -13.32 8.84 5.77
N SER A 99 -12.10 9.37 5.81
CA SER A 99 -10.89 8.55 5.83
C SER A 99 -10.75 7.82 7.17
N VAL A 100 -10.20 6.59 7.13
CA VAL A 100 -9.97 5.76 8.32
C VAL A 100 -8.50 5.36 8.35
N VAL A 101 -7.85 5.57 9.51
CA VAL A 101 -6.50 5.05 9.76
C VAL A 101 -6.61 3.54 9.95
N TYR A 102 -5.93 2.78 9.08
CA TYR A 102 -5.99 1.32 9.10
C TYR A 102 -4.73 0.64 9.69
N CYS A 103 -3.58 1.30 9.64
CA CYS A 103 -2.34 0.80 10.26
C CYS A 103 -1.29 1.91 10.42
N TYR A 104 -0.18 1.55 11.08
CA TYR A 104 1.01 2.39 11.20
C TYR A 104 2.20 1.63 10.63
N GLY A 105 2.94 2.28 9.70
CA GLY A 105 4.11 1.71 9.07
C GLY A 105 5.41 2.27 9.66
N LYS A 106 6.50 1.52 9.55
CA LYS A 106 7.84 1.93 10.02
C LYS A 106 8.82 2.08 8.88
N VAL A 107 9.67 3.10 8.98
CA VAL A 107 10.83 3.27 8.09
C VAL A 107 11.99 2.43 8.61
N ALA A 108 12.72 1.83 7.70
CA ALA A 108 13.97 1.13 8.01
C ALA A 108 15.09 1.61 7.08
N LEU A 109 16.28 1.78 7.62
CA LEU A 109 17.51 1.90 6.84
C LEU A 109 17.97 0.49 6.46
N TRP A 110 18.17 0.26 5.17
CA TRP A 110 18.40 -1.07 4.62
C TRP A 110 19.60 -1.11 3.68
N SER A 111 20.30 -2.24 3.68
CA SER A 111 21.38 -2.54 2.76
C SER A 111 21.51 -4.05 2.52
N MET A 112 21.95 -4.44 1.33
CA MET A 112 22.31 -5.82 1.06
C MET A 112 23.68 -6.17 1.63
N ASN A 113 24.64 -5.24 1.60
CA ASN A 113 26.05 -5.52 1.87
C ASN A 113 26.66 -4.69 3.02
N ILE A 114 26.10 -3.51 3.34
CA ILE A 114 26.62 -2.63 4.39
C ILE A 114 25.99 -3.01 5.74
N ASN A 115 26.81 -3.01 6.80
CA ASN A 115 26.28 -3.16 8.15
C ASN A 115 25.64 -1.86 8.64
N VAL A 116 24.32 -1.80 8.64
CA VAL A 116 23.52 -0.63 9.05
C VAL A 116 23.09 -0.67 10.53
N LYS A 117 23.45 -1.73 11.29
CA LYS A 117 23.01 -1.91 12.68
C LYS A 117 23.51 -0.83 13.65
N LYS A 118 24.56 -0.11 13.28
CA LYS A 118 25.09 1.02 14.07
C LYS A 118 24.25 2.30 13.97
N GLY A 119 23.15 2.27 13.24
CA GLY A 119 22.24 3.39 13.07
C GLY A 119 22.56 4.29 11.88
N ILE A 120 21.78 5.37 11.73
CA ILE A 120 21.76 6.21 10.53
C ILE A 120 23.12 6.89 10.33
N LYS A 121 23.59 7.67 11.33
CA LYS A 121 24.81 8.46 11.20
C LYS A 121 26.03 7.61 10.81
N ALA A 122 26.33 6.58 11.59
CA ALA A 122 27.48 5.70 11.34
C ALA A 122 27.40 4.97 9.97
N THR A 123 26.19 4.72 9.47
CA THR A 123 25.99 4.13 8.14
C THR A 123 26.29 5.14 7.05
N LEU A 124 25.78 6.36 7.15
CA LEU A 124 25.91 7.38 6.10
C LEU A 124 27.33 7.97 6.02
N GLU A 125 28.08 7.95 7.12
CA GLU A 125 29.50 8.34 7.20
C GLU A 125 30.45 7.24 6.66
N ASN A 126 29.94 6.03 6.39
CA ASN A 126 30.76 4.96 5.83
C ASN A 126 31.24 5.34 4.41
N PRO A 127 32.57 5.34 4.14
CA PRO A 127 33.11 5.76 2.83
C PRO A 127 32.64 4.85 1.67
N LYS A 128 32.16 3.63 1.94
CA LYS A 128 31.58 2.75 0.94
C LYS A 128 30.15 3.15 0.53
N VAL A 129 29.52 4.13 1.20
CA VAL A 129 28.18 4.62 0.88
C VAL A 129 28.30 5.85 -0.02
N SER A 130 28.19 5.63 -1.32
CA SER A 130 28.22 6.66 -2.36
C SER A 130 26.83 7.00 -2.90
N ARG A 131 25.85 6.09 -2.76
CA ARG A 131 24.46 6.29 -3.21
C ARG A 131 23.49 5.85 -2.13
N ILE A 132 22.49 6.69 -1.86
CA ILE A 132 21.46 6.50 -0.82
C ILE A 132 20.11 6.61 -1.49
N ALA A 133 19.33 5.51 -1.50
CA ALA A 133 18.01 5.51 -2.09
C ALA A 133 16.96 6.09 -1.11
N ILE A 134 16.20 7.08 -1.56
CA ILE A 134 15.09 7.68 -0.82
C ILE A 134 13.93 7.87 -1.81
N ALA A 135 12.69 7.57 -1.40
CA ALA A 135 11.53 7.84 -2.24
C ALA A 135 11.28 9.35 -2.35
N ASN A 136 10.77 9.81 -3.48
CA ASN A 136 10.48 11.23 -3.71
C ASN A 136 9.56 11.79 -2.59
N PRO A 137 10.02 12.72 -1.76
CA PRO A 137 9.29 13.22 -0.59
C PRO A 137 8.02 13.99 -0.94
N LYS A 138 7.91 14.50 -2.17
CA LYS A 138 6.72 15.20 -2.65
C LYS A 138 5.56 14.23 -2.89
N LEU A 139 5.85 12.97 -3.24
CA LEU A 139 4.86 11.98 -3.66
C LEU A 139 4.71 10.82 -2.67
N ALA A 140 5.77 10.47 -1.95
CA ALA A 140 5.83 9.28 -1.11
C ALA A 140 6.01 9.65 0.38
N PRO A 141 5.04 9.31 1.26
CA PRO A 141 5.12 9.60 2.69
C PRO A 141 6.36 9.02 3.38
N TYR A 142 6.77 7.82 3.02
CA TYR A 142 8.01 7.22 3.55
C TYR A 142 9.26 8.04 3.20
N GLY A 143 9.31 8.57 1.97
CA GLY A 143 10.39 9.45 1.55
C GLY A 143 10.40 10.78 2.30
N LYS A 144 9.20 11.37 2.50
CA LYS A 144 9.05 12.59 3.31
C LYS A 144 9.56 12.36 4.73
N ASN A 145 9.14 11.28 5.38
CA ASN A 145 9.59 10.96 6.75
C ASN A 145 11.09 10.67 6.82
N ALA A 146 11.67 10.02 5.81
CA ALA A 146 13.13 9.81 5.74
C ALA A 146 13.89 11.15 5.64
N VAL A 147 13.46 12.05 4.76
CA VAL A 147 14.08 13.39 4.62
C VAL A 147 13.94 14.20 5.90
N GLU A 148 12.76 14.24 6.53
CA GLU A 148 12.52 14.94 7.79
C GLU A 148 13.40 14.38 8.92
N THR A 149 13.56 13.06 8.99
CA THR A 149 14.48 12.40 9.94
C THR A 149 15.91 12.84 9.70
N LEU A 150 16.38 12.84 8.46
CA LEU A 150 17.75 13.27 8.11
C LEU A 150 17.99 14.74 8.41
N GLN A 151 17.01 15.61 8.17
CA GLN A 151 17.07 17.04 8.50
C GLN A 151 17.13 17.24 10.03
N LYS A 152 16.26 16.56 10.78
CA LYS A 152 16.25 16.58 12.25
C LYS A 152 17.57 16.15 12.87
N LEU A 153 18.24 15.17 12.24
CA LEU A 153 19.55 14.68 12.69
C LEU A 153 20.74 15.53 12.17
N GLY A 154 20.49 16.58 11.38
CA GLY A 154 21.55 17.41 10.78
C GLY A 154 22.40 16.70 9.71
N LEU A 155 21.88 15.57 9.15
CA LEU A 155 22.62 14.73 8.22
C LEU A 155 22.30 15.01 6.74
N TYR A 156 21.16 15.67 6.46
CA TYR A 156 20.64 15.81 5.10
C TYR A 156 21.61 16.52 4.14
N SER A 157 22.12 17.70 4.53
CA SER A 157 23.02 18.49 3.69
C SER A 157 24.32 17.76 3.32
N GLY A 158 24.83 16.94 4.23
CA GLY A 158 26.07 16.16 3.98
C GLY A 158 25.89 14.98 3.02
N ILE A 159 24.66 14.60 2.72
CA ILE A 159 24.37 13.43 1.87
C ILE A 159 23.51 13.75 0.64
N GLU A 160 23.05 14.99 0.48
CA GLU A 160 22.11 15.37 -0.57
C GLU A 160 22.62 14.99 -1.98
N SER A 161 23.89 15.20 -2.27
CA SER A 161 24.52 14.82 -3.53
C SER A 161 24.61 13.30 -3.78
N LYS A 162 24.43 12.49 -2.73
CA LYS A 162 24.44 11.02 -2.82
C LYS A 162 23.05 10.44 -2.98
N ILE A 163 21.99 11.25 -2.92
CA ILE A 163 20.60 10.75 -2.93
C ILE A 163 20.20 10.35 -4.35
N VAL A 164 19.65 9.11 -4.44
CA VAL A 164 18.98 8.60 -5.63
C VAL A 164 17.47 8.52 -5.32
N TRP A 165 16.70 9.31 -6.05
CA TRP A 165 15.26 9.41 -5.83
C TRP A 165 14.49 8.29 -6.50
N GLY A 166 13.75 7.51 -5.70
CA GLY A 166 12.76 6.57 -6.22
C GLY A 166 11.41 7.26 -6.40
N GLU A 167 10.67 6.93 -7.45
CA GLU A 167 9.31 7.44 -7.66
C GLU A 167 8.36 7.05 -6.53
N ASN A 168 8.58 5.87 -5.96
CA ASN A 168 7.84 5.33 -4.82
C ASN A 168 8.75 4.45 -3.96
N ILE A 169 8.23 3.97 -2.82
CA ILE A 169 9.03 3.22 -1.85
C ILE A 169 9.48 1.84 -2.37
N ASN A 170 8.76 1.21 -3.32
CA ASN A 170 9.17 -0.06 -3.91
C ASN A 170 10.34 0.13 -4.88
N GLN A 171 10.34 1.18 -5.71
CA GLN A 171 11.49 1.49 -6.56
C GLN A 171 12.71 1.84 -5.70
N THR A 172 12.52 2.56 -4.58
CA THR A 172 13.59 2.82 -3.61
C THR A 172 14.20 1.51 -3.10
N ALA A 173 13.36 0.55 -2.71
CA ALA A 173 13.82 -0.77 -2.30
C ALA A 173 14.52 -1.52 -3.42
N GLN A 174 14.04 -1.39 -4.66
CA GLN A 174 14.68 -1.99 -5.83
C GLN A 174 16.10 -1.47 -6.04
N PHE A 175 16.34 -0.16 -5.90
CA PHE A 175 17.69 0.39 -6.02
C PHE A 175 18.67 -0.24 -5.02
N VAL A 176 18.23 -0.53 -3.82
CA VAL A 176 19.05 -1.21 -2.81
C VAL A 176 19.27 -2.68 -3.17
N SER A 177 18.21 -3.41 -3.52
CA SER A 177 18.28 -4.86 -3.79
C SER A 177 19.10 -5.19 -5.04
N THR A 178 19.16 -4.28 -6.01
CA THR A 178 19.94 -4.44 -7.26
C THR A 178 21.35 -3.84 -7.17
N GLY A 179 21.72 -3.23 -6.02
CA GLY A 179 23.03 -2.60 -5.83
C GLY A 179 23.18 -1.20 -6.48
N ASN A 180 22.12 -0.64 -7.07
CA ASN A 180 22.12 0.71 -7.61
C ASN A 180 22.25 1.78 -6.52
N ALA A 181 21.94 1.44 -5.27
CA ALA A 181 22.27 2.20 -4.07
C ALA A 181 22.81 1.24 -3.00
N GLN A 182 23.83 1.67 -2.24
CA GLN A 182 24.40 0.84 -1.19
C GLN A 182 23.48 0.74 0.02
N VAL A 183 22.71 1.79 0.29
CA VAL A 183 21.74 1.87 1.38
C VAL A 183 20.48 2.59 0.92
N GLY A 184 19.37 2.38 1.60
CA GLY A 184 18.14 3.12 1.34
C GLY A 184 17.21 3.16 2.55
N PHE A 185 16.37 4.18 2.57
CA PHE A 185 15.27 4.29 3.53
C PHE A 185 14.02 3.66 2.90
N VAL A 186 13.61 2.52 3.43
CA VAL A 186 12.54 1.70 2.87
C VAL A 186 11.43 1.43 3.89
N ALA A 187 10.31 0.89 3.45
CA ALA A 187 9.29 0.39 4.36
C ALA A 187 9.75 -0.92 5.02
N LEU A 188 9.59 -1.06 6.33
CA LEU A 188 9.89 -2.31 7.04
C LEU A 188 9.13 -3.50 6.43
N SER A 189 7.90 -3.28 5.99
CA SER A 189 7.06 -4.29 5.33
C SER A 189 7.69 -4.91 4.08
N THR A 190 8.51 -4.15 3.34
CA THR A 190 9.23 -4.67 2.18
C THR A 190 10.30 -5.69 2.59
N ILE A 191 11.02 -5.41 3.69
CA ILE A 191 12.09 -6.30 4.20
C ILE A 191 11.50 -7.58 4.80
N LEU A 192 10.34 -7.47 5.45
CA LEU A 192 9.65 -8.58 6.10
C LEU A 192 8.75 -9.38 5.16
N ALA A 193 8.66 -8.98 3.89
CA ALA A 193 7.87 -9.70 2.90
C ALA A 193 8.31 -11.17 2.78
N PRO A 194 7.38 -12.12 2.61
CA PRO A 194 7.71 -13.54 2.48
C PRO A 194 8.74 -13.84 1.37
N GLU A 195 8.69 -13.08 0.28
CA GLU A 195 9.60 -13.19 -0.87
C GLU A 195 11.04 -12.79 -0.54
N MET A 196 11.21 -12.02 0.54
CA MET A 196 12.52 -11.57 1.04
C MET A 196 13.12 -12.54 2.06
N LYS A 197 12.41 -13.61 2.44
CA LYS A 197 12.91 -14.59 3.42
C LYS A 197 14.26 -15.15 2.98
N GLY A 198 15.26 -15.03 3.85
CA GLY A 198 16.64 -15.44 3.58
C GLY A 198 17.44 -14.44 2.70
N LYS A 199 16.83 -13.36 2.22
CA LYS A 199 17.46 -12.36 1.35
C LYS A 199 17.35 -10.93 1.92
N GLN A 200 17.03 -10.77 3.22
CA GLN A 200 16.73 -9.47 3.82
C GLN A 200 17.95 -8.54 3.94
N GLY A 201 19.17 -9.02 3.68
CA GLY A 201 20.36 -8.21 3.86
C GLY A 201 20.56 -7.79 5.33
N LYS A 202 20.93 -6.52 5.54
CA LYS A 202 21.09 -5.88 6.86
C LYS A 202 20.13 -4.70 6.94
N TYR A 203 19.39 -4.58 8.05
CA TYR A 203 18.48 -3.45 8.26
C TYR A 203 18.51 -2.94 9.69
N TYR A 204 18.16 -1.67 9.84
CA TYR A 204 17.98 -0.97 11.10
C TYR A 204 16.60 -0.30 11.05
N VAL A 205 15.68 -0.74 11.90
CA VAL A 205 14.36 -0.10 12.02
C VAL A 205 14.56 1.21 12.78
N LEU A 206 14.15 2.33 12.20
CA LEU A 206 14.26 3.63 12.84
C LEU A 206 13.46 3.62 14.16
N LYS A 207 14.08 4.15 15.21
CA LYS A 207 13.43 4.27 16.51
C LYS A 207 12.36 5.37 16.47
N ASN A 208 11.40 5.31 17.37
CA ASN A 208 10.32 6.30 17.43
C ASN A 208 10.82 7.73 17.67
N GLU A 209 11.96 7.89 18.36
CA GLU A 209 12.60 9.20 18.58
C GLU A 209 13.20 9.77 17.29
N GLU A 210 13.61 8.89 16.36
CA GLU A 210 14.17 9.25 15.06
C GLU A 210 13.04 9.51 14.05
N CYS A 211 12.10 8.59 13.96
CA CYS A 211 10.97 8.63 13.03
C CYS A 211 9.75 7.96 13.65
N GLN A 212 8.70 8.74 13.92
CA GLN A 212 7.44 8.18 14.41
C GLN A 212 6.81 7.21 13.39
N PRO A 213 6.10 6.17 13.85
CA PRO A 213 5.32 5.31 12.94
C PRO A 213 4.35 6.14 12.10
N ILE A 214 4.30 5.84 10.82
CA ILE A 214 3.51 6.60 9.84
C ILE A 214 2.07 6.11 9.85
N ALA A 215 1.14 6.94 10.33
CA ALA A 215 -0.30 6.65 10.27
C ALA A 215 -0.75 6.60 8.81
N GLN A 216 -1.27 5.46 8.38
CA GLN A 216 -1.74 5.22 7.02
C GLN A 216 -3.26 5.17 7.01
N ALA A 217 -3.87 5.91 6.10
CA ALA A 217 -5.31 6.02 6.01
C ALA A 217 -5.83 5.71 4.60
N GLY A 218 -7.08 5.30 4.54
CA GLY A 218 -7.78 5.01 3.31
C GLY A 218 -9.21 5.50 3.33
N LEU A 219 -9.82 5.49 2.18
CA LEU A 219 -11.22 5.83 1.99
C LEU A 219 -11.79 5.14 0.75
N VAL A 220 -13.09 4.91 0.76
CA VAL A 220 -13.83 4.49 -0.42
C VAL A 220 -14.02 5.68 -1.36
N ILE A 221 -13.82 5.48 -2.65
CA ILE A 221 -14.04 6.50 -3.67
C ILE A 221 -15.51 6.47 -4.11
N LYS A 222 -16.09 7.63 -4.41
CA LYS A 222 -17.43 7.72 -4.97
C LYS A 222 -17.47 7.06 -6.34
N GLY A 223 -18.38 6.09 -6.53
CA GLY A 223 -18.47 5.37 -7.79
C GLY A 223 -19.54 4.27 -7.78
N LYS A 224 -19.54 3.45 -8.82
CA LYS A 224 -20.53 2.37 -9.00
C LYS A 224 -20.33 1.20 -8.03
N ASN A 225 -19.09 0.93 -7.64
CA ASN A 225 -18.73 -0.25 -6.83
C ASN A 225 -18.53 0.10 -5.34
N THR A 226 -19.07 1.23 -4.87
CA THR A 226 -18.89 1.74 -3.50
C THR A 226 -19.22 0.70 -2.43
N ALA A 227 -20.30 -0.08 -2.59
CA ALA A 227 -20.70 -1.11 -1.62
C ALA A 227 -19.69 -2.28 -1.53
N ALA A 228 -19.17 -2.73 -2.68
CA ALA A 228 -18.17 -3.80 -2.72
C ALA A 228 -16.82 -3.32 -2.15
N ALA A 229 -16.40 -2.10 -2.50
CA ALA A 229 -15.21 -1.47 -1.96
C ALA A 229 -15.29 -1.29 -0.44
N ASP A 230 -16.46 -0.87 0.09
CA ASP A 230 -16.70 -0.71 1.52
C ASP A 230 -16.61 -2.05 2.27
N LYS A 231 -17.15 -3.14 1.71
CA LYS A 231 -17.02 -4.49 2.28
C LYS A 231 -15.55 -4.90 2.42
N PHE A 232 -14.75 -4.73 1.35
CA PHE A 232 -13.33 -5.05 1.39
C PHE A 232 -12.57 -4.15 2.36
N PHE A 233 -12.86 -2.84 2.37
CA PHE A 233 -12.24 -1.89 3.28
C PHE A 233 -12.55 -2.23 4.76
N LYS A 234 -13.80 -2.56 5.07
CA LYS A 234 -14.21 -3.05 6.40
C LYS A 234 -13.48 -4.34 6.80
N TYR A 235 -13.25 -5.25 5.86
CA TYR A 235 -12.48 -6.47 6.14
C TYR A 235 -11.04 -6.13 6.51
N ILE A 236 -10.32 -5.35 5.70
CA ILE A 236 -8.90 -5.04 5.96
C ILE A 236 -8.69 -4.16 7.20
N THR A 237 -9.72 -3.44 7.65
CA THR A 237 -9.70 -2.63 8.90
C THR A 237 -10.24 -3.38 10.11
N SER A 238 -10.70 -4.63 9.95
CA SER A 238 -11.25 -5.44 11.03
C SER A 238 -10.19 -6.19 11.81
N SER A 239 -10.56 -6.69 13.00
CA SER A 239 -9.71 -7.57 13.82
C SER A 239 -9.24 -8.83 13.09
N LYS A 240 -10.01 -9.33 12.09
CA LYS A 240 -9.64 -10.49 11.27
C LYS A 240 -8.36 -10.27 10.45
N ALA A 241 -8.07 -9.03 10.07
CA ALA A 241 -6.88 -8.66 9.32
C ALA A 241 -5.64 -8.39 10.20
N THR A 242 -5.83 -8.18 11.51
CA THR A 242 -4.77 -7.74 12.45
C THR A 242 -3.52 -8.62 12.40
N ALA A 243 -3.68 -9.95 12.39
CA ALA A 243 -2.55 -10.88 12.37
C ALA A 243 -1.71 -10.74 11.09
N ILE A 244 -2.37 -10.52 9.94
CA ILE A 244 -1.71 -10.33 8.65
C ILE A 244 -0.94 -9.00 8.64
N TRP A 245 -1.55 -7.90 9.10
CA TRP A 245 -0.87 -6.62 9.24
C TRP A 245 0.40 -6.73 10.08
N LYS A 246 0.30 -7.33 11.29
CA LYS A 246 1.43 -7.51 12.22
C LYS A 246 2.54 -8.38 11.63
N LYS A 247 2.19 -9.45 10.92
CA LYS A 247 3.13 -10.34 10.21
C LYS A 247 3.99 -9.56 9.21
N HIS A 248 3.43 -8.56 8.55
CA HIS A 248 4.12 -7.68 7.61
C HIS A 248 4.77 -6.44 8.28
N GLY A 249 4.88 -6.41 9.61
CA GLY A 249 5.58 -5.35 10.34
C GLY A 249 4.81 -4.05 10.53
N TYR A 250 3.50 -4.07 10.33
CA TYR A 250 2.62 -2.94 10.65
C TYR A 250 2.12 -3.01 12.09
N GLU A 251 1.92 -1.84 12.69
CA GLU A 251 1.19 -1.70 13.94
C GLU A 251 -0.28 -1.43 13.64
N VAL A 252 -1.18 -2.10 14.36
CA VAL A 252 -2.64 -1.92 14.29
C VAL A 252 -3.13 -1.62 15.69
N LYS A 253 -3.99 -0.62 15.82
CA LYS A 253 -4.64 -0.28 17.10
C LYS A 253 -5.83 -1.17 17.35
#